data_812dda833193be522c9e45fc7007e507
#
_entry.id   812dda833193be522c9e45fc7007e507
#
_cell.length_a   1.000
_cell.length_b   1.000
_cell.length_c   1.000
_cell.angle_alpha   90.00
_cell.angle_beta   90.00
_cell.angle_gamma   90.00
#
_symmetry.space_group_name_H-M   'P 1'
#
loop_
_entity.id
_entity.type
_entity.pdbx_description
1 polymer ?
#
loop_
_entity_poly.entity_id
_entity_poly.type
_entity_poly.pdbx_seq_one_letter_code
_entity_poly.pdbx_strand_id
1 'polypeptide(L)'
;MLKRILIAILVLLFCSWIFISCEGDDDEIYSPKPRGYFRIDMPKKEYVRYDSVCPFSFEYPLYAVLARDKHSNAEPCWLNIDFPKFKATIHLSYKKVDNNIATYLEDARNFAIRHQVKATGMNESVIIRDSSKVYGLLYDIEGNTASGLQFYLTDSTHHFLRGALYFNASPNIDSLKLVLDFIREDVLQLIKTTKWK
;
A
#
# COMPACT_ATOMS: atom_id res chain seq x y z
N MET A 1 -2.15 -67.44 53.40
CA MET A 1 -2.82 -67.11 52.13
C MET A 1 -3.26 -65.62 52.07
N LEU A 2 -3.98 -65.18 53.09
CA LEU A 2 -4.58 -63.83 53.14
C LEU A 2 -3.56 -62.69 52.95
N LYS A 3 -2.37 -62.73 53.60
CA LYS A 3 -1.31 -61.72 53.45
C LYS A 3 -0.78 -61.58 52.03
N ARG A 4 -0.66 -62.66 51.31
CA ARG A 4 -0.18 -62.67 49.91
C ARG A 4 -1.19 -62.10 48.95
N ILE A 5 -2.48 -62.31 49.22
CA ILE A 5 -3.57 -61.72 48.48
C ILE A 5 -3.66 -60.23 48.71
N LEU A 6 -3.47 -59.77 49.93
CA LEU A 6 -3.52 -58.35 50.30
C LEU A 6 -2.36 -57.55 49.61
N ILE A 7 -1.15 -58.14 49.57
CA ILE A 7 0.02 -57.53 48.91
C ILE A 7 -0.21 -57.45 47.39
N ALA A 8 -0.79 -58.51 46.78
CA ALA A 8 -1.09 -58.51 45.36
C ALA A 8 -2.13 -57.42 44.97
N ILE A 9 -3.15 -57.21 45.82
CA ILE A 9 -4.14 -56.14 45.62
C ILE A 9 -3.50 -54.75 45.75
N LEU A 10 -2.60 -54.57 46.73
CA LEU A 10 -1.93 -53.29 46.95
C LEU A 10 -0.96 -52.94 45.79
N VAL A 11 -0.28 -53.93 45.20
CA VAL A 11 0.57 -53.75 44.02
C VAL A 11 -0.27 -53.44 42.79
N LEU A 12 -1.40 -54.05 42.60
CA LEU A 12 -2.32 -53.75 41.50
C LEU A 12 -2.90 -52.36 41.58
N LEU A 13 -3.26 -51.89 42.79
CA LEU A 13 -3.73 -50.54 43.00
C LEU A 13 -2.63 -49.49 42.80
N PHE A 14 -1.39 -49.83 43.15
CA PHE A 14 -0.24 -48.93 42.90
C PHE A 14 0.13 -48.84 41.41
N CYS A 15 0.06 -49.95 40.67
CA CYS A 15 0.25 -49.94 39.23
C CYS A 15 -0.83 -49.17 38.47
N SER A 16 -2.09 -49.16 38.92
CA SER A 16 -3.17 -48.41 38.27
C SER A 16 -2.99 -46.88 38.42
N TRP A 17 -2.30 -46.40 39.45
CA TRP A 17 -2.03 -44.97 39.66
C TRP A 17 -0.92 -44.44 38.73
N ILE A 18 -0.05 -45.31 38.18
CA ILE A 18 1.04 -44.92 37.29
C ILE A 18 0.52 -44.65 35.85
N PHE A 19 -0.66 -45.17 35.50
CA PHE A 19 -1.24 -44.98 34.16
C PHE A 19 -2.14 -43.76 34.00
N ILE A 20 -2.35 -42.95 35.08
CA ILE A 20 -3.23 -41.75 35.02
C ILE A 20 -2.43 -40.44 34.78
N SER A 21 -1.11 -40.54 34.54
CA SER A 21 -0.25 -39.37 34.35
C SER A 21 0.22 -39.25 32.87
N CYS A 22 -0.73 -39.17 31.94
CA CYS A 22 -0.43 -38.70 30.60
C CYS A 22 -1.74 -38.29 29.90
N GLU A 23 -2.36 -37.23 30.39
CA GLU A 23 -3.38 -36.52 29.67
C GLU A 23 -3.08 -35.06 29.80
N GLY A 24 -2.11 -34.67 28.96
CA GLY A 24 -1.69 -33.31 28.69
C GLY A 24 -1.49 -33.19 27.21
N ASP A 25 -2.54 -33.55 26.45
CA ASP A 25 -2.63 -33.08 25.05
C ASP A 25 -3.27 -31.70 25.07
N ASP A 26 -2.52 -30.73 25.55
CA ASP A 26 -2.64 -29.41 24.99
C ASP A 26 -1.97 -29.46 23.61
N ASP A 27 -2.72 -29.90 22.62
CA ASP A 27 -2.50 -29.56 21.23
C ASP A 27 -2.65 -28.04 21.09
N GLU A 28 -1.75 -27.30 21.75
CA GLU A 28 -1.48 -25.93 21.36
C GLU A 28 -1.03 -26.02 19.91
N ILE A 29 -2.00 -25.80 19.02
CA ILE A 29 -1.70 -25.55 17.63
C ILE A 29 -0.64 -24.44 17.64
N TYR A 30 0.62 -24.85 17.48
CA TYR A 30 1.74 -23.92 17.42
C TYR A 30 1.53 -23.04 16.18
N SER A 31 0.77 -21.98 16.37
CA SER A 31 0.66 -20.92 15.39
C SER A 31 1.98 -20.16 15.40
N PRO A 32 2.79 -20.22 14.34
CA PRO A 32 4.02 -19.44 14.28
C PRO A 32 3.68 -17.98 14.55
N LYS A 33 4.36 -17.39 15.52
CA LYS A 33 4.16 -15.96 15.82
C LYS A 33 4.38 -15.18 14.52
N PRO A 34 3.50 -14.23 14.17
CA PRO A 34 3.68 -13.41 12.99
C PRO A 34 5.05 -12.72 13.06
N ARG A 35 5.75 -12.65 11.94
CA ARG A 35 7.04 -11.97 11.86
C ARG A 35 6.87 -10.54 12.34
N GLY A 36 7.63 -10.14 13.36
CA GLY A 36 7.68 -8.76 13.80
C GLY A 36 8.36 -7.90 12.73
N TYR A 37 7.85 -6.72 12.52
CA TYR A 37 8.50 -5.71 11.68
C TYR A 37 9.37 -4.81 12.55
N PHE A 38 10.45 -4.28 11.97
CA PHE A 38 11.21 -3.21 12.62
C PHE A 38 10.28 -2.02 12.83
N ARG A 39 10.41 -1.37 14.00
CA ARG A 39 9.67 -0.14 14.26
C ARG A 39 10.05 0.93 13.23
N ILE A 40 9.04 1.40 12.49
CA ILE A 40 9.18 2.50 11.55
C ILE A 40 8.58 3.72 12.22
N ASP A 41 9.40 4.74 12.48
CA ASP A 41 8.91 6.01 12.99
C ASP A 41 8.28 6.79 11.84
N MET A 42 6.96 6.89 11.85
CA MET A 42 6.21 7.65 10.85
C MET A 42 6.25 9.14 11.22
N PRO A 43 6.58 10.05 10.27
CA PRO A 43 6.52 11.48 10.51
C PRO A 43 5.08 11.96 10.72
N LYS A 44 4.92 13.11 11.35
CA LYS A 44 3.60 13.76 11.49
C LYS A 44 3.08 14.19 10.13
N LYS A 45 1.79 13.99 9.89
CA LYS A 45 1.09 14.43 8.68
C LYS A 45 0.87 15.95 8.73
N GLU A 46 1.74 16.68 8.04
CA GLU A 46 1.63 18.12 7.81
C GLU A 46 1.81 18.37 6.32
N TYR A 47 1.01 19.25 5.74
CA TYR A 47 0.95 19.42 4.29
C TYR A 47 1.28 20.84 3.88
N VAL A 48 1.89 20.98 2.72
CA VAL A 48 2.19 22.24 2.07
C VAL A 48 1.59 22.27 0.67
N ARG A 49 1.13 23.43 0.25
CA ARG A 49 0.49 23.58 -1.07
C ARG A 49 1.55 23.82 -2.15
N TYR A 50 1.50 23.00 -3.19
CA TYR A 50 2.12 23.29 -4.47
C TYR A 50 1.19 24.18 -5.28
N ASP A 51 1.65 25.38 -5.63
CA ASP A 51 0.93 26.32 -6.47
C ASP A 51 1.98 27.14 -7.25
N SER A 52 2.37 26.66 -8.43
CA SER A 52 3.45 27.21 -9.25
C SER A 52 2.98 27.42 -10.67
N VAL A 53 3.88 27.33 -11.64
CA VAL A 53 3.62 27.58 -13.08
C VAL A 53 2.75 26.53 -13.76
N CYS A 54 2.57 25.37 -13.14
CA CYS A 54 1.76 24.29 -13.71
C CYS A 54 0.26 24.62 -13.62
N PRO A 55 -0.56 24.11 -14.57
CA PRO A 55 -1.98 24.40 -14.64
C PRO A 55 -2.82 23.64 -13.60
N PHE A 56 -2.20 23.27 -12.49
CA PHE A 56 -2.82 22.61 -11.34
C PHE A 56 -2.11 22.99 -10.04
N SER A 57 -2.81 22.81 -8.95
CA SER A 57 -2.28 22.92 -7.58
C SER A 57 -2.78 21.75 -6.75
N PHE A 58 -1.99 21.36 -5.72
CA PHE A 58 -2.33 20.30 -4.78
C PHE A 58 -1.55 20.47 -3.47
N GLU A 59 -1.87 19.67 -2.46
CA GLU A 59 -1.10 19.59 -1.23
C GLU A 59 -0.28 18.31 -1.19
N TYR A 60 0.93 18.40 -0.66
CA TYR A 60 1.84 17.28 -0.44
C TYR A 60 2.50 17.38 0.94
N PRO A 61 2.98 16.28 1.53
CA PRO A 61 3.48 16.31 2.90
C PRO A 61 4.83 17.02 3.01
N LEU A 62 5.02 17.78 4.11
CA LEU A 62 6.24 18.52 4.39
C LEU A 62 7.50 17.66 4.48
N TYR A 63 7.36 16.37 4.83
CA TYR A 63 8.49 15.44 4.91
C TYR A 63 8.90 14.83 3.56
N ALA A 64 8.17 15.17 2.50
CA ALA A 64 8.53 14.81 1.12
C ALA A 64 9.23 15.98 0.42
N VAL A 65 9.98 15.64 -0.62
CA VAL A 65 10.68 16.62 -1.47
C VAL A 65 10.02 16.64 -2.84
N LEU A 66 9.52 17.80 -3.22
CA LEU A 66 8.95 18.01 -4.56
C LEU A 66 10.05 18.48 -5.51
N ALA A 67 10.22 17.78 -6.63
CA ALA A 67 11.19 18.08 -7.66
C ALA A 67 10.58 17.95 -9.06
N ARG A 68 11.17 18.62 -10.05
CA ARG A 68 10.84 18.36 -11.47
C ARG A 68 11.44 17.03 -11.89
N ASP A 69 10.73 16.31 -12.75
CA ASP A 69 11.27 15.12 -13.39
C ASP A 69 12.47 15.52 -14.28
N LYS A 70 13.58 14.77 -14.14
CA LYS A 70 14.84 15.01 -14.84
C LYS A 70 15.10 14.05 -15.99
N HIS A 71 14.16 13.15 -16.28
CA HIS A 71 14.31 12.25 -17.41
C HIS A 71 14.35 13.04 -18.74
N SER A 72 15.10 12.54 -19.70
CA SER A 72 15.31 13.22 -21.00
C SER A 72 14.02 13.42 -21.81
N ASN A 73 13.01 12.62 -21.56
CA ASN A 73 11.69 12.68 -22.19
C ASN A 73 10.61 13.31 -21.28
N ALA A 74 11.01 13.91 -20.15
CA ALA A 74 10.06 14.56 -19.25
C ALA A 74 9.47 15.80 -19.93
N GLU A 75 8.14 15.90 -19.87
CA GLU A 75 7.41 17.06 -20.38
C GLU A 75 7.24 18.14 -19.29
N PRO A 76 6.87 19.37 -19.67
CA PRO A 76 6.56 20.41 -18.71
C PRO A 76 5.54 19.95 -17.69
N CYS A 77 5.77 20.29 -16.41
CA CYS A 77 4.90 19.90 -15.28
C CYS A 77 4.86 18.42 -14.95
N TRP A 78 5.86 17.64 -15.37
CA TRP A 78 6.14 16.37 -14.77
C TRP A 78 6.93 16.59 -13.47
N LEU A 79 6.42 16.02 -12.40
CA LEU A 79 6.93 16.25 -11.05
C LEU A 79 7.15 14.92 -10.32
N ASN A 80 8.13 14.91 -9.42
CA ASN A 80 8.37 13.80 -8.51
C ASN A 80 8.16 14.28 -7.07
N ILE A 81 7.39 13.52 -6.30
CA ILE A 81 7.27 13.70 -4.85
C ILE A 81 8.07 12.57 -4.22
N ASP A 82 9.27 12.91 -3.78
CA ASP A 82 10.21 11.96 -3.20
C ASP A 82 10.02 11.86 -1.69
N PHE A 83 9.99 10.64 -1.17
CA PHE A 83 9.95 10.29 0.24
C PHE A 83 11.28 9.65 0.65
N PRO A 84 12.33 10.45 0.96
CA PRO A 84 13.68 9.92 1.17
C PRO A 84 13.75 8.88 2.29
N LYS A 85 13.01 9.10 3.38
CA LYS A 85 12.94 8.18 4.53
C LYS A 85 12.41 6.81 4.16
N PHE A 86 11.52 6.73 3.19
CA PHE A 86 10.83 5.51 2.77
C PHE A 86 11.36 4.93 1.46
N LYS A 87 12.34 5.61 0.84
CA LYS A 87 12.84 5.24 -0.50
C LYS A 87 11.69 5.05 -1.50
N ALA A 88 10.74 5.97 -1.47
CA ALA A 88 9.56 5.94 -2.31
C ALA A 88 9.46 7.25 -3.11
N THR A 89 8.86 7.18 -4.28
CA THR A 89 8.61 8.33 -5.15
C THR A 89 7.23 8.22 -5.79
N ILE A 90 6.45 9.30 -5.74
CA ILE A 90 5.27 9.45 -6.58
C ILE A 90 5.68 10.22 -7.83
N HIS A 91 5.63 9.55 -8.98
CA HIS A 91 5.83 10.20 -10.27
C HIS A 91 4.51 10.78 -10.76
N LEU A 92 4.48 12.10 -10.97
CA LEU A 92 3.34 12.82 -11.51
C LEU A 92 3.63 13.21 -12.96
N SER A 93 2.81 12.77 -13.88
CA SER A 93 2.88 13.14 -15.30
C SER A 93 1.62 13.90 -15.70
N TYR A 94 1.81 15.15 -16.14
CA TYR A 94 0.74 16.00 -16.64
C TYR A 94 0.70 15.95 -18.17
N LYS A 95 -0.51 15.94 -18.72
CA LYS A 95 -0.78 16.07 -20.15
C LYS A 95 -1.90 17.08 -20.37
N LYS A 96 -1.69 17.95 -21.36
CA LYS A 96 -2.79 18.78 -21.87
C LYS A 96 -3.69 17.91 -22.75
N VAL A 97 -4.99 17.97 -22.50
CA VAL A 97 -5.99 17.28 -23.31
C VAL A 97 -6.36 18.16 -24.51
N ASP A 98 -6.40 17.55 -25.69
CA ASP A 98 -6.86 18.16 -26.93
C ASP A 98 -7.65 17.10 -27.72
N ASN A 99 -8.90 16.89 -27.36
CA ASN A 99 -9.81 15.87 -27.91
C ASN A 99 -9.28 14.41 -27.87
N ASN A 100 -8.22 14.15 -27.10
CA ASN A 100 -7.50 12.88 -27.03
C ASN A 100 -7.57 12.21 -25.64
N ILE A 101 -8.53 12.60 -24.81
CA ILE A 101 -8.67 12.07 -23.44
C ILE A 101 -8.80 10.54 -23.41
N ALA A 102 -9.49 9.94 -24.39
CA ALA A 102 -9.70 8.50 -24.46
C ALA A 102 -8.35 7.74 -24.50
N THR A 103 -7.38 8.25 -25.26
CA THR A 103 -6.02 7.67 -25.32
C THR A 103 -5.33 7.70 -23.97
N TYR A 104 -5.41 8.82 -23.24
CA TYR A 104 -4.78 8.92 -21.91
C TYR A 104 -5.45 8.04 -20.86
N LEU A 105 -6.77 7.87 -20.93
CA LEU A 105 -7.51 6.96 -20.05
C LEU A 105 -7.12 5.50 -20.33
N GLU A 106 -7.02 5.13 -21.60
CA GLU A 106 -6.57 3.80 -22.02
C GLU A 106 -5.13 3.53 -21.57
N ASP A 107 -4.21 4.48 -21.80
CA ASP A 107 -2.82 4.38 -21.35
C ASP A 107 -2.75 4.20 -19.82
N ALA A 108 -3.47 5.01 -19.06
CA ALA A 108 -3.48 4.91 -17.60
C ALA A 108 -3.96 3.53 -17.12
N ARG A 109 -5.03 3.01 -17.74
CA ARG A 109 -5.55 1.68 -17.46
C ARG A 109 -4.52 0.60 -17.82
N ASN A 110 -3.91 0.69 -19.00
CA ASN A 110 -2.91 -0.26 -19.47
C ASN A 110 -1.68 -0.27 -18.55
N PHE A 111 -1.24 0.88 -18.04
CA PHE A 111 -0.17 0.96 -17.05
C PHE A 111 -0.55 0.27 -15.74
N ALA A 112 -1.76 0.43 -15.23
CA ALA A 112 -2.22 -0.26 -14.04
C ALA A 112 -2.28 -1.78 -14.25
N ILE A 113 -2.86 -2.24 -15.36
CA ILE A 113 -3.00 -3.66 -15.72
C ILE A 113 -1.64 -4.35 -15.88
N ARG A 114 -0.61 -3.69 -16.44
CA ARG A 114 0.73 -4.29 -16.56
C ARG A 114 1.33 -4.73 -15.22
N HIS A 115 0.93 -4.11 -14.14
CA HIS A 115 1.35 -4.51 -12.78
C HIS A 115 0.58 -5.71 -12.25
N GLN A 116 -0.56 -6.10 -12.85
CA GLN A 116 -1.36 -7.24 -12.42
C GLN A 116 -0.66 -8.59 -12.54
N VAL A 117 0.36 -8.72 -13.38
CA VAL A 117 1.10 -10.00 -13.57
C VAL A 117 1.66 -10.55 -12.27
N LYS A 118 1.97 -9.68 -11.29
CA LYS A 118 2.46 -10.04 -9.95
C LYS A 118 1.49 -9.62 -8.84
N ALA A 119 0.33 -9.13 -9.20
CA ALA A 119 -0.69 -8.71 -8.25
C ALA A 119 -1.53 -9.90 -7.79
N THR A 120 -1.98 -9.86 -6.54
CA THR A 120 -2.97 -10.77 -5.99
C THR A 120 -4.40 -10.21 -6.10
N GLY A 121 -4.52 -8.90 -6.34
CA GLY A 121 -5.77 -8.18 -6.51
C GLY A 121 -5.55 -6.76 -7.02
N MET A 122 -6.61 -6.14 -7.52
CA MET A 122 -6.64 -4.73 -7.89
C MET A 122 -8.02 -4.17 -7.57
N ASN A 123 -8.05 -3.13 -6.73
CA ASN A 123 -9.25 -2.40 -6.39
C ASN A 123 -9.26 -1.04 -7.10
N GLU A 124 -10.39 -0.67 -7.66
CA GLU A 124 -10.59 0.61 -8.32
C GLU A 124 -11.54 1.47 -7.50
N SER A 125 -11.13 2.70 -7.19
CA SER A 125 -11.96 3.69 -6.49
C SER A 125 -12.22 4.88 -7.39
N VAL A 126 -13.50 5.19 -7.62
CA VAL A 126 -13.90 6.32 -8.46
C VAL A 126 -13.72 7.63 -7.69
N ILE A 127 -13.17 8.64 -8.35
CA ILE A 127 -12.96 9.98 -7.83
C ILE A 127 -13.94 10.92 -8.55
N ILE A 128 -14.85 11.56 -7.77
CA ILE A 128 -15.82 12.53 -8.29
C ILE A 128 -15.80 13.76 -7.37
N ARG A 129 -15.41 14.92 -7.93
CA ARG A 129 -15.38 16.20 -7.22
C ARG A 129 -15.89 17.30 -8.15
N ASP A 130 -17.19 17.38 -8.29
CA ASP A 130 -17.88 18.29 -9.22
C ASP A 130 -17.54 19.77 -9.00
N SER A 131 -17.42 20.19 -7.74
CA SER A 131 -17.09 21.58 -7.40
C SER A 131 -15.72 22.04 -7.92
N SER A 132 -14.80 21.11 -8.17
CA SER A 132 -13.45 21.37 -8.66
C SER A 132 -13.25 20.83 -10.08
N LYS A 133 -14.25 20.19 -10.66
CA LYS A 133 -14.19 19.46 -11.93
C LYS A 133 -13.00 18.48 -11.96
N VAL A 134 -12.84 17.71 -10.89
CA VAL A 134 -11.79 16.69 -10.76
C VAL A 134 -12.44 15.33 -10.72
N TYR A 135 -12.20 14.55 -11.77
CA TYR A 135 -12.69 13.19 -11.96
C TYR A 135 -11.53 12.25 -12.17
N GLY A 136 -11.66 10.99 -11.82
CA GLY A 136 -10.58 10.05 -12.02
C GLY A 136 -10.80 8.68 -11.40
N LEU A 137 -9.74 7.89 -11.38
CA LEU A 137 -9.68 6.60 -10.70
C LEU A 137 -8.41 6.50 -9.86
N LEU A 138 -8.54 5.84 -8.73
CA LEU A 138 -7.44 5.37 -7.91
C LEU A 138 -7.40 3.84 -8.00
N TYR A 139 -6.24 3.30 -8.36
CA TYR A 139 -5.94 1.88 -8.42
C TYR A 139 -5.11 1.49 -7.21
N ASP A 140 -5.66 0.65 -6.35
CA ASP A 140 -4.94 -0.04 -5.28
C ASP A 140 -4.56 -1.44 -5.80
N ILE A 141 -3.28 -1.70 -6.03
CA ILE A 141 -2.78 -2.94 -6.62
C ILE A 141 -2.09 -3.75 -5.53
N GLU A 142 -2.70 -4.85 -5.14
CA GLU A 142 -2.24 -5.72 -4.07
C GLU A 142 -1.18 -6.72 -4.55
N GLY A 143 -0.31 -7.15 -3.63
CA GLY A 143 0.74 -8.13 -3.91
C GLY A 143 2.11 -7.50 -4.16
N ASN A 144 3.08 -8.33 -4.62
CA ASN A 144 4.48 -7.92 -4.82
C ASN A 144 4.66 -7.17 -6.15
N THR A 145 3.99 -6.03 -6.28
CA THR A 145 4.03 -5.18 -7.49
C THR A 145 5.04 -4.06 -7.34
N ALA A 146 5.60 -3.59 -8.45
CA ALA A 146 6.53 -2.46 -8.44
C ALA A 146 5.84 -1.13 -8.10
N SER A 147 4.53 -1.02 -8.37
CA SER A 147 3.71 0.15 -8.06
C SER A 147 2.39 -0.33 -7.48
N GLY A 148 2.25 -0.21 -6.16
CA GLY A 148 1.04 -0.62 -5.44
C GLY A 148 -0.10 0.40 -5.49
N LEU A 149 0.19 1.64 -5.91
CA LEU A 149 -0.80 2.72 -5.93
C LEU A 149 -0.61 3.58 -7.17
N GLN A 150 -1.67 3.70 -7.97
CA GLN A 150 -1.69 4.56 -9.16
C GLN A 150 -3.01 5.32 -9.23
N PHE A 151 -3.02 6.49 -9.82
CA PHE A 151 -4.24 7.24 -10.04
C PHE A 151 -4.14 8.11 -11.29
N TYR A 152 -5.28 8.53 -11.79
CA TYR A 152 -5.35 9.67 -12.71
C TYR A 152 -6.47 10.61 -12.30
N LEU A 153 -6.28 11.89 -12.63
CA LEU A 153 -7.24 12.97 -12.43
C LEU A 153 -7.40 13.73 -13.74
N THR A 154 -8.61 14.15 -14.05
CA THR A 154 -8.92 14.93 -15.26
C THR A 154 -10.12 15.81 -15.03
N ASP A 155 -10.24 16.90 -15.80
CA ASP A 155 -11.48 17.67 -15.98
C ASP A 155 -12.27 17.21 -17.21
N SER A 156 -11.81 16.14 -17.87
CA SER A 156 -12.34 15.56 -19.10
C SER A 156 -12.13 16.38 -20.37
N THR A 157 -11.65 17.62 -20.27
CA THR A 157 -11.59 18.55 -21.41
C THR A 157 -10.22 19.12 -21.69
N HIS A 158 -9.45 19.51 -20.67
CA HIS A 158 -8.19 20.24 -20.85
C HIS A 158 -7.01 19.62 -20.09
N HIS A 159 -7.30 18.94 -18.99
CA HIS A 159 -6.29 18.53 -18.04
C HIS A 159 -6.32 17.03 -17.78
N PHE A 160 -5.15 16.41 -17.79
CA PHE A 160 -4.95 15.04 -17.38
C PHE A 160 -3.68 14.94 -16.53
N LEU A 161 -3.81 14.47 -15.30
CA LEU A 161 -2.71 14.25 -14.37
C LEU A 161 -2.71 12.78 -13.93
N ARG A 162 -1.63 12.08 -14.18
CA ARG A 162 -1.43 10.71 -13.71
C ARG A 162 -0.38 10.69 -12.61
N GLY A 163 -0.62 9.92 -11.57
CA GLY A 163 0.33 9.63 -10.50
C GLY A 163 0.56 8.14 -10.32
N ALA A 164 1.79 7.76 -9.99
CA ALA A 164 2.14 6.38 -9.67
C ALA A 164 3.20 6.35 -8.58
N LEU A 165 2.95 5.58 -7.51
CA LEU A 165 3.87 5.40 -6.40
C LEU A 165 4.79 4.21 -6.68
N TYR A 166 6.09 4.43 -6.60
CA TYR A 166 7.12 3.41 -6.69
C TYR A 166 8.00 3.39 -5.45
N PHE A 167 8.42 2.20 -5.04
CA PHE A 167 9.46 2.02 -4.03
C PHE A 167 10.79 1.68 -4.71
N ASN A 168 11.84 2.39 -4.34
CA ASN A 168 13.20 2.09 -4.78
C ASN A 168 13.80 0.98 -3.91
N ALA A 169 13.12 -0.16 -3.88
CA ALA A 169 13.48 -1.37 -3.15
C ALA A 169 12.87 -2.58 -3.87
N SER A 170 13.40 -3.78 -3.62
CA SER A 170 12.76 -5.00 -4.11
C SER A 170 11.36 -5.13 -3.53
N PRO A 171 10.35 -5.39 -4.35
CA PRO A 171 8.98 -5.56 -3.88
C PRO A 171 8.90 -6.65 -2.81
N ASN A 172 8.47 -6.30 -1.61
CA ASN A 172 8.15 -7.20 -0.51
C ASN A 172 6.97 -6.60 0.25
N ILE A 173 5.77 -7.02 -0.11
CA ILE A 173 4.54 -6.45 0.42
C ILE A 173 4.47 -6.52 1.94
N ASP A 174 4.96 -7.60 2.54
CA ASP A 174 4.92 -7.79 3.99
C ASP A 174 5.69 -6.68 4.74
N SER A 175 6.81 -6.21 4.15
CA SER A 175 7.62 -5.13 4.74
C SER A 175 7.16 -3.75 4.32
N LEU A 176 6.59 -3.62 3.12
CA LEU A 176 6.23 -2.32 2.54
C LEU A 176 4.80 -1.88 2.87
N LYS A 177 3.92 -2.83 3.26
CA LYS A 177 2.50 -2.53 3.47
C LYS A 177 2.26 -1.36 4.42
N LEU A 178 2.93 -1.33 5.56
CA LEU A 178 2.77 -0.24 6.54
C LEU A 178 3.15 1.13 5.96
N VAL A 179 4.22 1.17 5.15
CA VAL A 179 4.68 2.40 4.50
C VAL A 179 3.76 2.77 3.34
N LEU A 180 3.29 1.77 2.58
CA LEU A 180 2.31 1.98 1.51
C LEU A 180 1.01 2.58 2.06
N ASP A 181 0.46 1.99 3.12
CA ASP A 181 -0.75 2.48 3.78
C ASP A 181 -0.55 3.90 4.32
N PHE A 182 0.63 4.19 4.87
CA PHE A 182 0.97 5.54 5.34
C PHE A 182 1.04 6.56 4.18
N ILE A 183 1.74 6.26 3.08
CA ILE A 183 1.83 7.17 1.91
C ILE A 183 0.49 7.26 1.17
N ARG A 184 -0.33 6.22 1.21
CA ARG A 184 -1.67 6.24 0.63
C ARG A 184 -2.52 7.41 1.12
N GLU A 185 -2.44 7.75 2.41
CA GLU A 185 -3.13 8.90 2.97
C GLU A 185 -2.65 10.22 2.33
N ASP A 186 -1.34 10.34 2.03
CA ASP A 186 -0.78 11.51 1.35
C ASP A 186 -1.27 11.62 -0.09
N VAL A 187 -1.38 10.49 -0.79
CA VAL A 187 -1.98 10.44 -2.13
C VAL A 187 -3.45 10.86 -2.08
N LEU A 188 -4.21 10.39 -1.09
CA LEU A 188 -5.60 10.80 -0.91
C LEU A 188 -5.73 12.30 -0.61
N GLN A 189 -4.81 12.89 0.18
CA GLN A 189 -4.77 14.33 0.43
C GLN A 189 -4.44 15.10 -0.85
N LEU A 190 -3.46 14.64 -1.64
CA LEU A 190 -3.15 15.21 -2.94
C LEU A 190 -4.39 15.20 -3.85
N ILE A 191 -5.04 14.05 -4.00
CA ILE A 191 -6.25 13.91 -4.81
C ILE A 191 -7.35 14.85 -4.32
N LYS A 192 -7.58 14.90 -2.99
CA LYS A 192 -8.61 15.72 -2.36
C LYS A 192 -8.38 17.23 -2.56
N THR A 193 -7.14 17.66 -2.63
CA THR A 193 -6.78 19.09 -2.69
C THR A 193 -6.43 19.58 -4.09
N THR A 194 -6.33 18.68 -5.08
CA THR A 194 -6.05 19.04 -6.48
C THR A 194 -7.12 20.00 -7.01
N LYS A 195 -6.64 21.06 -7.67
CA LYS A 195 -7.47 22.05 -8.40
C LYS A 195 -6.78 22.38 -9.73
N TRP A 196 -7.58 22.53 -10.77
CA TRP A 196 -7.14 23.05 -12.04
C TRP A 196 -7.11 24.59 -12.02
N LYS A 197 -6.27 25.19 -12.87
CA LYS A 197 -6.15 26.66 -13.06
C LYS A 197 -6.71 27.07 -14.40
#